data_1255fa291533c5a82ea3c5aca81792ce
#
_entry.id   1255fa291533c5a82ea3c5aca81792ce
#
_cell.length_a   1.000
_cell.length_b   1.000
_cell.length_c   1.000
_cell.angle_alpha   90.00
_cell.angle_beta   90.00
_cell.angle_gamma   90.00
#
_symmetry.space_group_name_H-M   'P 1'
#
loop_
_entity.id
_entity.type
_entity.pdbx_description
1 polymer ?
#
loop_
_entity_poly.entity_id
_entity_poly.type
_entity_poly.pdbx_seq_one_letter_code
_entity_poly.pdbx_strand_id
1 'polypeptide(L)'
;GGLGPTADDITKPTLCKFFNTELALNDDALENINEIFKLRGYEMSERNRLQAFIPKSCTYIPNRFGTAPCMWFEKEETVYISLPGVPFEMKSIFKTELIDRLKRHFKPTPYGRRVIMTTGIGESFLADKIKDWEESLPDFMSLAYLPQYGMVRLRLDARHEDENFMQISLDNQVEKLNSLISEHIFSYD
;
A
#
# COMPACT_ATOMS: atom_id res chain seq x y z
N GLY A 1 7.02 10.85 -9.84
CA GLY A 1 7.14 11.34 -11.22
C GLY A 1 8.41 12.15 -11.44
N GLY A 2 8.58 12.75 -12.64
CA GLY A 2 9.77 13.53 -12.99
C GLY A 2 11.04 12.70 -13.12
N LEU A 3 10.89 11.45 -13.56
CA LEU A 3 11.99 10.47 -13.71
C LEU A 3 12.27 10.12 -15.19
N GLY A 4 11.60 10.78 -16.11
CA GLY A 4 11.77 10.56 -17.54
C GLY A 4 13.06 11.16 -18.10
N PRO A 5 13.22 11.13 -19.45
CA PRO A 5 14.43 11.57 -20.11
C PRO A 5 14.38 13.04 -20.57
N THR A 6 13.39 13.82 -20.14
CA THR A 6 13.17 15.18 -20.62
C THR A 6 13.72 16.24 -19.67
N ALA A 7 13.88 17.48 -20.14
CA ALA A 7 14.54 18.53 -19.37
C ALA A 7 13.77 18.99 -18.14
N ASP A 8 12.48 18.73 -18.10
CA ASP A 8 11.59 18.97 -16.94
C ASP A 8 11.64 17.86 -15.87
N ASP A 9 12.33 16.76 -16.16
CA ASP A 9 12.51 15.64 -15.23
C ASP A 9 13.65 15.91 -14.24
N ILE A 10 13.39 16.73 -13.24
CA ILE A 10 14.38 17.20 -12.26
C ILE A 10 14.50 16.35 -10.99
N THR A 11 13.72 15.28 -10.87
CA THR A 11 13.65 14.49 -9.63
C THR A 11 14.97 13.82 -9.28
N LYS A 12 15.66 13.19 -10.22
CA LYS A 12 16.96 12.56 -9.93
C LYS A 12 18.05 13.54 -9.43
N PRO A 13 18.27 14.70 -10.09
CA PRO A 13 19.21 15.70 -9.58
C PRO A 13 18.80 16.23 -8.21
N THR A 14 17.50 16.39 -7.95
CA THR A 14 17.01 16.86 -6.65
C THR A 14 17.28 15.83 -5.55
N LEU A 15 17.02 14.54 -5.83
CA LEU A 15 17.33 13.45 -4.92
C LEU A 15 18.85 13.34 -4.64
N CYS A 16 19.68 13.54 -5.66
CA CYS A 16 21.14 13.59 -5.47
C CYS A 16 21.55 14.68 -4.48
N LYS A 17 20.97 15.88 -4.59
CA LYS A 17 21.25 16.97 -3.64
C LYS A 17 20.76 16.64 -2.23
N PHE A 18 19.52 16.11 -2.11
CA PHE A 18 18.92 15.80 -0.81
C PHE A 18 19.67 14.70 -0.06
N PHE A 19 20.13 13.67 -0.76
CA PHE A 19 20.84 12.53 -0.19
C PHE A 19 22.37 12.69 -0.24
N ASN A 20 22.90 13.84 -0.68
CA ASN A 20 24.33 14.11 -0.83
C ASN A 20 25.06 13.00 -1.60
N THR A 21 24.57 12.69 -2.78
CA THR A 21 25.05 11.62 -3.65
C THR A 21 25.15 12.11 -5.10
N GLU A 22 25.65 11.27 -5.98
CA GLU A 22 25.78 11.56 -7.42
C GLU A 22 25.12 10.47 -8.26
N LEU A 23 24.81 10.78 -9.53
CA LEU A 23 24.32 9.81 -10.49
C LEU A 23 25.45 8.88 -10.94
N ALA A 24 25.15 7.58 -11.02
CA ALA A 24 26.01 6.59 -11.62
C ALA A 24 25.18 5.62 -12.49
N LEU A 25 25.83 5.02 -13.47
CA LEU A 25 25.24 3.96 -14.23
C LEU A 25 24.91 2.79 -13.31
N ASN A 26 23.68 2.28 -13.43
CA ASN A 26 23.26 1.07 -12.75
C ASN A 26 22.99 -0.01 -13.83
N ASP A 27 23.70 -1.11 -13.73
CA ASP A 27 23.67 -2.17 -14.75
C ASP A 27 22.32 -2.86 -14.80
N ASP A 28 21.67 -3.12 -13.67
CA ASP A 28 20.34 -3.73 -13.61
C ASP A 28 19.28 -2.82 -14.26
N ALA A 29 19.38 -1.51 -14.02
CA ALA A 29 18.50 -0.53 -14.66
C ALA A 29 18.74 -0.48 -16.17
N LEU A 30 19.99 -0.56 -16.62
CA LEU A 30 20.33 -0.59 -18.04
C LEU A 30 19.81 -1.86 -18.70
N GLU A 31 19.96 -3.02 -18.06
CA GLU A 31 19.46 -4.29 -18.55
C GLU A 31 17.94 -4.27 -18.69
N ASN A 32 17.21 -3.80 -17.69
CA ASN A 32 15.75 -3.64 -17.75
C ASN A 32 15.32 -2.74 -18.93
N ILE A 33 16.02 -1.63 -19.16
CA ILE A 33 15.72 -0.74 -20.29
C ILE A 33 15.97 -1.48 -21.62
N ASN A 34 17.11 -2.17 -21.75
CA ASN A 34 17.44 -2.96 -22.94
C ASN A 34 16.36 -4.01 -23.25
N GLU A 35 15.91 -4.75 -22.25
CA GLU A 35 14.85 -5.75 -22.40
C GLU A 35 13.54 -5.12 -22.91
N ILE A 36 13.14 -3.98 -22.35
CA ILE A 36 11.92 -3.26 -22.76
C ILE A 36 12.01 -2.84 -24.23
N PHE A 37 13.15 -2.27 -24.65
CA PHE A 37 13.35 -1.83 -26.03
C PHE A 37 13.40 -3.03 -26.99
N LYS A 38 14.08 -4.10 -26.62
CA LYS A 38 14.13 -5.36 -27.39
C LYS A 38 12.74 -5.96 -27.60
N LEU A 39 11.93 -6.04 -26.53
CA LEU A 39 10.55 -6.53 -26.61
C LEU A 39 9.65 -5.68 -27.51
N ARG A 40 9.91 -4.39 -27.57
CA ARG A 40 9.13 -3.44 -28.42
C ARG A 40 9.67 -3.34 -29.86
N GLY A 41 10.78 -3.99 -30.16
CA GLY A 41 11.40 -3.94 -31.48
C GLY A 41 12.03 -2.59 -31.84
N TYR A 42 12.42 -1.77 -30.85
CA TYR A 42 13.06 -0.48 -31.04
C TYR A 42 14.52 -0.52 -30.63
N GLU A 43 15.33 0.31 -31.28
CA GLU A 43 16.70 0.61 -30.83
C GLU A 43 16.68 1.61 -29.68
N MET A 44 17.53 1.38 -28.69
CA MET A 44 17.68 2.27 -27.56
C MET A 44 18.49 3.51 -27.93
N SER A 45 17.91 4.69 -27.76
CA SER A 45 18.63 5.95 -27.93
C SER A 45 19.56 6.25 -26.75
N GLU A 46 20.56 7.11 -26.96
CA GLU A 46 21.44 7.57 -25.88
C GLU A 46 20.64 8.24 -24.74
N ARG A 47 19.58 8.99 -25.07
CA ARG A 47 18.70 9.60 -24.08
C ARG A 47 18.00 8.56 -23.21
N ASN A 48 17.62 7.41 -23.75
CA ASN A 48 17.02 6.32 -22.99
C ASN A 48 18.06 5.62 -22.10
N ARG A 49 19.29 5.47 -22.61
CA ARG A 49 20.40 4.93 -21.83
C ARG A 49 20.71 5.76 -20.60
N LEU A 50 20.64 7.09 -20.71
CA LEU A 50 20.84 8.00 -19.57
C LEU A 50 19.81 7.78 -18.44
N GLN A 51 18.67 7.14 -18.70
CA GLN A 51 17.72 6.78 -17.65
C GLN A 51 18.24 5.72 -16.68
N ALA A 52 19.23 4.94 -17.09
CA ALA A 52 19.91 3.97 -16.22
C ALA A 52 20.85 4.64 -15.21
N PHE A 53 21.13 5.93 -15.35
CA PHE A 53 21.88 6.67 -14.32
C PHE A 53 20.93 7.01 -13.17
N ILE A 54 21.24 6.49 -12.00
CA ILE A 54 20.47 6.69 -10.77
C ILE A 54 21.39 7.11 -9.64
N PRO A 55 20.88 7.74 -8.55
CA PRO A 55 21.69 8.09 -7.40
C PRO A 55 22.39 6.87 -6.79
N LYS A 56 23.68 6.93 -6.54
CA LYS A 56 24.48 5.82 -5.97
C LYS A 56 23.96 5.32 -4.63
N SER A 57 23.35 6.19 -3.83
CA SER A 57 22.84 5.85 -2.50
C SER A 57 21.48 5.16 -2.52
N CYS A 58 20.84 4.98 -3.66
CA CYS A 58 19.56 4.30 -3.74
C CYS A 58 19.70 2.79 -4.01
N THR A 59 18.72 2.04 -3.56
CA THR A 59 18.48 0.69 -4.07
C THR A 59 17.56 0.80 -5.28
N TYR A 60 18.00 0.27 -6.40
CA TYR A 60 17.18 0.14 -7.61
C TYR A 60 16.06 -0.85 -7.41
N ILE A 61 14.87 -0.51 -7.91
CA ILE A 61 13.70 -1.39 -7.96
C ILE A 61 13.21 -1.40 -9.41
N PRO A 62 13.06 -2.59 -10.03
CA PRO A 62 12.76 -2.71 -11.45
C PRO A 62 11.36 -2.20 -11.78
N ASN A 63 11.26 -1.51 -12.92
CA ASN A 63 10.01 -1.15 -13.58
C ASN A 63 9.86 -1.99 -14.85
N ARG A 64 9.07 -3.06 -14.78
CA ARG A 64 8.91 -4.00 -15.90
C ARG A 64 8.10 -3.45 -17.07
N PHE A 65 7.43 -2.32 -16.89
CA PHE A 65 6.51 -1.73 -17.88
C PHE A 65 7.02 -0.44 -18.50
N GLY A 66 8.05 0.16 -17.92
CA GLY A 66 8.60 1.42 -18.38
C GLY A 66 10.07 1.59 -18.04
N THR A 67 10.69 2.60 -18.66
CA THR A 67 12.13 2.86 -18.54
C THR A 67 12.49 3.73 -17.33
N ALA A 68 11.51 4.39 -16.71
CA ALA A 68 11.73 5.19 -15.51
C ALA A 68 11.91 4.27 -14.29
N PRO A 69 13.06 4.34 -13.58
CA PRO A 69 13.34 3.47 -12.43
C PRO A 69 12.49 3.82 -11.22
N CYS A 70 12.21 2.84 -10.37
CA CYS A 70 11.85 3.10 -9.00
C CYS A 70 13.11 3.07 -8.13
N MET A 71 13.21 3.99 -7.18
CA MET A 71 14.39 4.17 -6.34
C MET A 71 13.98 4.20 -4.87
N TRP A 72 14.63 3.37 -4.07
CA TRP A 72 14.46 3.26 -2.63
C TRP A 72 15.65 3.86 -1.92
N PHE A 73 15.39 4.78 -1.01
CA PHE A 73 16.41 5.41 -0.17
C PHE A 73 16.06 5.21 1.29
N GLU A 74 17.08 5.11 2.12
CA GLU A 74 16.96 5.09 3.57
C GLU A 74 17.79 6.24 4.15
N LYS A 75 17.19 7.04 5.01
CA LYS A 75 17.87 8.10 5.74
C LYS A 75 17.28 8.17 7.13
N GLU A 76 18.14 7.97 8.14
CA GLU A 76 17.72 7.83 9.51
C GLU A 76 16.70 6.65 9.62
N GLU A 77 15.54 6.84 10.23
CA GLU A 77 14.50 5.81 10.32
C GLU A 77 13.43 5.94 9.23
N THR A 78 13.69 6.75 8.20
CA THR A 78 12.71 7.07 7.16
C THR A 78 13.11 6.46 5.82
N VAL A 79 12.14 5.82 5.18
CA VAL A 79 12.24 5.31 3.82
C VAL A 79 11.61 6.31 2.85
N TYR A 80 12.36 6.64 1.80
CA TYR A 80 11.90 7.50 0.70
C TYR A 80 11.84 6.67 -0.56
N ILE A 81 10.70 6.69 -1.24
CA ILE A 81 10.50 5.91 -2.46
C ILE A 81 10.12 6.86 -3.60
N SER A 82 10.95 6.88 -4.64
CA SER A 82 10.66 7.63 -5.86
C SER A 82 10.10 6.69 -6.92
N LEU A 83 8.90 6.98 -7.40
CA LEU A 83 8.11 6.15 -8.32
C LEU A 83 7.91 6.85 -9.67
N PRO A 84 7.78 6.09 -10.78
CA PRO A 84 7.35 6.62 -12.06
C PRO A 84 6.03 7.39 -11.97
N GLY A 85 5.87 8.41 -12.82
CA GLY A 85 4.65 9.23 -12.87
C GLY A 85 3.45 8.54 -13.52
N VAL A 86 3.68 7.50 -14.32
CA VAL A 86 2.63 6.74 -15.00
C VAL A 86 1.87 5.86 -13.99
N PRO A 87 0.55 6.07 -13.78
CA PRO A 87 -0.19 5.38 -12.72
C PRO A 87 -0.18 3.86 -12.81
N PHE A 88 -0.19 3.31 -14.03
CA PHE A 88 -0.13 1.86 -14.24
C PHE A 88 1.21 1.28 -13.78
N GLU A 89 2.33 1.90 -14.16
CA GLU A 89 3.68 1.50 -13.75
C GLU A 89 3.84 1.57 -12.23
N MET A 90 3.45 2.70 -11.64
CA MET A 90 3.50 2.92 -10.19
C MET A 90 2.71 1.86 -9.42
N LYS A 91 1.45 1.59 -9.83
CA LYS A 91 0.61 0.57 -9.17
C LYS A 91 1.20 -0.83 -9.31
N SER A 92 1.78 -1.14 -10.46
CA SER A 92 2.44 -2.44 -10.69
C SER A 92 3.64 -2.60 -9.75
N ILE A 93 4.59 -1.66 -9.76
CA ILE A 93 5.76 -1.68 -8.88
C ILE A 93 5.35 -1.79 -7.41
N PHE A 94 4.34 -1.03 -7.00
CA PHE A 94 3.87 -1.05 -5.63
C PHE A 94 3.39 -2.45 -5.22
N LYS A 95 2.59 -3.09 -6.07
CA LYS A 95 2.03 -4.42 -5.80
C LYS A 95 3.07 -5.54 -5.84
N THR A 96 3.99 -5.52 -6.80
CA THR A 96 4.91 -6.65 -7.05
C THR A 96 6.22 -6.55 -6.28
N GLU A 97 6.69 -5.34 -5.97
CA GLU A 97 8.03 -5.12 -5.42
C GLU A 97 8.00 -4.45 -4.04
N LEU A 98 7.14 -3.44 -3.87
CA LEU A 98 7.23 -2.57 -2.68
C LEU A 98 6.49 -3.10 -1.46
N ILE A 99 5.31 -3.72 -1.61
CA ILE A 99 4.51 -4.18 -0.47
C ILE A 99 5.33 -5.14 0.40
N ASP A 100 5.93 -6.16 -0.20
CA ASP A 100 6.69 -7.15 0.56
C ASP A 100 8.00 -6.58 1.11
N ARG A 101 8.64 -5.66 0.37
CA ARG A 101 9.83 -4.96 0.86
C ARG A 101 9.50 -4.07 2.07
N LEU A 102 8.41 -3.32 2.03
CA LEU A 102 7.93 -2.49 3.13
C LEU A 102 7.56 -3.35 4.36
N LYS A 103 6.84 -4.45 4.16
CA LYS A 103 6.50 -5.39 5.25
C LYS A 103 7.75 -5.95 5.92
N ARG A 104 8.77 -6.35 5.14
CA ARG A 104 10.03 -6.86 5.69
C ARG A 104 10.85 -5.80 6.42
N HIS A 105 10.83 -4.58 5.92
CA HIS A 105 11.59 -3.46 6.49
C HIS A 105 10.97 -2.98 7.81
N PHE A 106 9.68 -2.68 7.82
CA PHE A 106 8.98 -2.10 8.96
C PHE A 106 8.40 -3.12 9.94
N LYS A 107 8.24 -4.38 9.51
CA LYS A 107 7.65 -5.46 10.31
C LYS A 107 6.38 -5.00 11.05
N PRO A 108 5.39 -4.43 10.34
CA PRO A 108 4.20 -3.91 10.99
C PRO A 108 3.44 -5.04 11.70
N THR A 109 2.87 -4.73 12.87
CA THR A 109 1.93 -5.65 13.51
C THR A 109 0.77 -5.94 12.54
N PRO A 110 0.43 -7.20 12.30
CA PRO A 110 -0.69 -7.58 11.47
C PRO A 110 -1.97 -6.84 11.84
N TYR A 111 -2.72 -6.44 10.83
CA TYR A 111 -3.96 -5.69 10.95
C TYR A 111 -5.07 -6.40 10.20
N GLY A 112 -6.20 -6.60 10.87
CA GLY A 112 -7.40 -7.17 10.28
C GLY A 112 -8.59 -6.23 10.40
N ARG A 113 -9.52 -6.36 9.46
CA ARG A 113 -10.76 -5.57 9.43
C ARG A 113 -11.91 -6.44 8.97
N ARG A 114 -13.10 -6.19 9.56
CA ARG A 114 -14.40 -6.62 9.04
C ARG A 114 -15.33 -5.43 8.97
N VAL A 115 -16.09 -5.34 7.91
CA VAL A 115 -17.08 -4.29 7.75
C VAL A 115 -18.46 -4.94 7.61
N ILE A 116 -19.39 -4.53 8.44
CA ILE A 116 -20.75 -5.04 8.50
C ILE A 116 -21.71 -3.90 8.13
N MET A 117 -22.50 -4.10 7.11
CA MET A 117 -23.43 -3.11 6.58
C MET A 117 -24.81 -3.36 7.19
N THR A 118 -25.35 -2.37 7.94
CA THR A 118 -26.67 -2.48 8.58
C THR A 118 -27.64 -1.44 8.03
N THR A 119 -28.93 -1.77 8.02
CA THR A 119 -30.04 -0.90 7.62
C THR A 119 -31.25 -1.12 8.51
N GLY A 120 -32.24 -0.20 8.44
CA GLY A 120 -33.49 -0.33 9.19
C GLY A 120 -33.38 -0.05 10.69
N ILE A 121 -32.22 0.42 11.18
CA ILE A 121 -31.97 0.78 12.57
C ILE A 121 -31.12 2.04 12.64
N GLY A 122 -31.44 2.96 13.54
CA GLY A 122 -30.62 4.16 13.80
C GLY A 122 -29.40 3.82 14.65
N GLU A 123 -28.33 4.62 14.50
CA GLU A 123 -27.05 4.42 15.17
C GLU A 123 -27.17 4.21 16.69
N SER A 124 -27.90 5.08 17.40
CA SER A 124 -28.06 4.97 18.84
C SER A 124 -28.77 3.69 19.27
N PHE A 125 -29.82 3.28 18.56
CA PHE A 125 -30.53 2.03 18.85
C PHE A 125 -29.68 0.81 18.53
N LEU A 126 -28.86 0.88 17.47
CA LEU A 126 -27.92 -0.17 17.15
C LEU A 126 -26.85 -0.31 18.23
N ALA A 127 -26.30 0.82 18.69
CA ALA A 127 -25.32 0.84 19.78
C ALA A 127 -25.88 0.26 21.07
N ASP A 128 -27.09 0.66 21.47
CA ASP A 128 -27.76 0.09 22.63
C ASP A 128 -27.99 -1.42 22.51
N LYS A 129 -28.35 -1.89 21.31
CA LYS A 129 -28.64 -3.32 21.05
C LYS A 129 -27.40 -4.20 21.13
N ILE A 130 -26.23 -3.68 20.77
CA ILE A 130 -24.97 -4.45 20.74
C ILE A 130 -23.99 -4.07 21.87
N LYS A 131 -24.42 -3.26 22.82
CA LYS A 131 -23.59 -2.71 23.89
C LYS A 131 -22.79 -3.78 24.65
N ASP A 132 -23.44 -4.82 25.13
CA ASP A 132 -22.77 -5.88 25.91
C ASP A 132 -21.74 -6.64 25.08
N TRP A 133 -22.01 -6.83 23.78
CA TRP A 133 -21.06 -7.42 22.84
C TRP A 133 -19.87 -6.47 22.60
N GLU A 134 -20.10 -5.19 22.37
CA GLU A 134 -19.05 -4.18 22.18
C GLU A 134 -18.12 -4.10 23.41
N GLU A 135 -18.70 -4.06 24.63
CA GLU A 135 -17.95 -4.06 25.89
C GLU A 135 -17.16 -5.36 26.14
N SER A 136 -17.57 -6.47 25.49
CA SER A 136 -16.89 -7.77 25.59
C SER A 136 -15.78 -7.96 24.55
N LEU A 137 -15.55 -6.99 23.67
CA LEU A 137 -14.50 -7.10 22.65
C LEU A 137 -13.10 -7.20 23.31
N PRO A 138 -12.21 -8.03 22.78
CA PRO A 138 -10.82 -8.09 23.24
C PRO A 138 -10.11 -6.72 23.06
N ASP A 139 -9.16 -6.40 23.94
CA ASP A 139 -8.41 -5.13 23.92
C ASP A 139 -7.68 -4.84 22.61
N PHE A 140 -7.37 -5.88 21.82
CA PHE A 140 -6.74 -5.73 20.52
C PHE A 140 -7.72 -5.45 19.38
N MET A 141 -9.02 -5.31 19.69
CA MET A 141 -10.09 -4.98 18.75
C MET A 141 -10.72 -3.63 19.07
N SER A 142 -11.24 -2.99 18.06
CA SER A 142 -12.01 -1.75 18.20
C SER A 142 -13.16 -1.70 17.21
N LEU A 143 -14.29 -1.15 17.65
CA LEU A 143 -15.48 -0.92 16.83
C LEU A 143 -15.60 0.56 16.47
N ALA A 144 -15.99 0.83 15.23
CA ALA A 144 -16.36 2.16 14.79
C ALA A 144 -17.73 2.14 14.10
N TYR A 145 -18.57 3.10 14.45
CA TYR A 145 -19.84 3.36 13.80
C TYR A 145 -19.64 4.42 12.71
N LEU A 146 -20.04 4.11 11.49
CA LEU A 146 -19.90 4.97 10.32
C LEU A 146 -21.29 5.20 9.70
N PRO A 147 -22.09 6.12 10.26
CA PRO A 147 -23.45 6.37 9.77
C PRO A 147 -23.44 6.99 8.37
N GLN A 148 -24.39 6.54 7.56
CA GLN A 148 -24.71 7.07 6.24
C GLN A 148 -26.24 7.17 6.11
N TYR A 149 -26.72 7.85 5.04
CA TYR A 149 -28.14 7.97 4.83
C TYR A 149 -28.80 6.58 4.67
N GLY A 150 -29.71 6.23 5.59
CA GLY A 150 -30.45 4.96 5.58
C GLY A 150 -29.65 3.72 6.03
N MET A 151 -28.40 3.87 6.46
CA MET A 151 -27.59 2.74 6.91
C MET A 151 -26.57 3.14 7.97
N VAL A 152 -26.10 2.17 8.74
CA VAL A 152 -24.92 2.29 9.60
C VAL A 152 -23.94 1.21 9.22
N ARG A 153 -22.70 1.61 8.90
CA ARG A 153 -21.59 0.68 8.68
C ARG A 153 -20.86 0.48 10.00
N LEU A 154 -20.79 -0.76 10.47
CA LEU A 154 -19.96 -1.16 11.59
C LEU A 154 -18.60 -1.60 11.05
N ARG A 155 -17.52 -1.03 11.58
CA ARG A 155 -16.15 -1.40 11.23
C ARG A 155 -15.45 -1.96 12.45
N LEU A 156 -15.16 -3.25 12.42
CA LEU A 156 -14.40 -3.95 13.44
C LEU A 156 -12.94 -4.06 12.97
N ASP A 157 -12.05 -3.37 13.65
CA ASP A 157 -10.61 -3.36 13.41
C ASP A 157 -9.89 -4.18 14.47
N ALA A 158 -8.81 -4.89 14.10
CA ALA A 158 -7.97 -5.64 15.04
C ALA A 158 -6.48 -5.52 14.69
N ARG A 159 -5.62 -5.57 15.72
CA ARG A 159 -4.17 -5.64 15.57
C ARG A 159 -3.61 -6.68 16.57
N HIS A 160 -2.90 -7.69 16.06
CA HIS A 160 -2.32 -8.72 16.90
C HIS A 160 -1.10 -9.34 16.20
N GLU A 161 -0.09 -9.77 16.97
CA GLU A 161 1.15 -10.35 16.43
C GLU A 161 0.89 -11.68 15.71
N ASP A 162 -0.01 -12.50 16.22
CA ASP A 162 -0.48 -13.72 15.55
C ASP A 162 -1.63 -13.38 14.61
N GLU A 163 -1.33 -13.36 13.30
CA GLU A 163 -2.30 -13.03 12.24
C GLU A 163 -3.43 -14.06 12.17
N ASN A 164 -3.12 -15.36 12.32
CA ASN A 164 -4.14 -16.41 12.25
C ASN A 164 -5.12 -16.32 13.42
N PHE A 165 -4.61 -16.15 14.63
CA PHE A 165 -5.44 -15.95 15.82
C PHE A 165 -6.33 -14.71 15.66
N MET A 166 -5.77 -13.61 15.14
CA MET A 166 -6.51 -12.36 14.90
C MET A 166 -7.66 -12.57 13.90
N GLN A 167 -7.40 -13.23 12.77
CA GLN A 167 -8.42 -13.49 11.75
C GLN A 167 -9.57 -14.35 12.29
N ILE A 168 -9.25 -15.46 12.99
CA ILE A 168 -10.24 -16.34 13.62
C ILE A 168 -11.04 -15.56 14.66
N SER A 169 -10.38 -14.72 15.45
CA SER A 169 -11.04 -13.91 16.47
C SER A 169 -12.00 -12.90 15.87
N LEU A 170 -11.62 -12.23 14.77
CA LEU A 170 -12.49 -11.33 14.02
C LEU A 170 -13.75 -12.05 13.50
N ASP A 171 -13.56 -13.22 12.87
CA ASP A 171 -14.67 -14.00 12.34
C ASP A 171 -15.64 -14.45 13.43
N ASN A 172 -15.12 -14.91 14.57
CA ASN A 172 -15.93 -15.25 15.74
C ASN A 172 -16.75 -14.06 16.27
N GLN A 173 -16.17 -12.86 16.28
CA GLN A 173 -16.91 -11.67 16.72
C GLN A 173 -17.99 -11.27 15.71
N VAL A 174 -17.74 -11.41 14.41
CA VAL A 174 -18.77 -11.19 13.38
C VAL A 174 -19.93 -12.19 13.53
N GLU A 175 -19.65 -13.46 13.80
CA GLU A 175 -20.69 -14.49 14.04
C GLU A 175 -21.54 -14.15 15.28
N LYS A 176 -20.92 -13.73 16.38
CA LYS A 176 -21.66 -13.27 17.56
C LYS A 176 -22.53 -12.06 17.25
N LEU A 177 -21.99 -11.07 16.57
CA LEU A 177 -22.74 -9.88 16.16
C LEU A 177 -23.92 -10.26 15.26
N ASN A 178 -23.69 -11.17 14.30
CA ASN A 178 -24.77 -11.65 13.42
C ASN A 178 -25.90 -12.31 14.22
N SER A 179 -25.62 -13.03 15.28
CA SER A 179 -26.67 -13.61 16.14
C SER A 179 -27.52 -12.58 16.89
N LEU A 180 -27.00 -11.36 17.08
CA LEU A 180 -27.67 -10.28 17.79
C LEU A 180 -28.53 -9.37 16.88
N ILE A 181 -28.07 -9.15 15.64
CA ILE A 181 -28.66 -8.14 14.74
C ILE A 181 -28.83 -8.64 13.29
N SER A 182 -28.97 -9.95 13.07
CA SER A 182 -29.09 -10.53 11.72
C SER A 182 -30.17 -9.88 10.84
N GLU A 183 -31.29 -9.46 11.45
CA GLU A 183 -32.40 -8.79 10.75
C GLU A 183 -32.05 -7.40 10.21
N HIS A 184 -30.96 -6.81 10.68
CA HIS A 184 -30.47 -5.51 10.25
C HIS A 184 -29.27 -5.60 9.30
N ILE A 185 -28.58 -6.75 9.23
CA ILE A 185 -27.41 -6.92 8.36
C ILE A 185 -27.87 -7.28 6.94
N PHE A 186 -27.35 -6.52 5.96
CA PHE A 186 -27.65 -6.80 4.56
C PHE A 186 -26.40 -7.12 3.71
N SER A 187 -25.19 -6.81 4.20
CA SER A 187 -23.93 -7.11 3.50
C SER A 187 -22.75 -7.13 4.45
N TYR A 188 -21.69 -7.81 4.01
CA TYR A 188 -20.34 -7.79 4.59
C TYR A 188 -19.35 -7.31 3.52
N ASP A 189 -18.34 -6.51 3.89
CA ASP A 189 -17.30 -5.97 3.00
C ASP A 189 -15.90 -6.37 3.51
#